data_80ef4984123dacd4b15f23d8477f71da
#
_entry.id   80ef4984123dacd4b15f23d8477f71da
#
_cell.length_a   1.000
_cell.length_b   1.000
_cell.length_c   1.000
_cell.angle_alpha   90.00
_cell.angle_beta   90.00
_cell.angle_gamma   90.00
#
_symmetry.space_group_name_H-M   'P 1'
#
loop_
_entity.id
_entity.type
_entity.pdbx_description
1 polymer ?
#
loop_
_entity_poly.entity_id
_entity_poly.type
_entity_poly.pdbx_seq_one_letter_code
_entity_poly.pdbx_strand_id
1 'polypeptide(L)'
;MTGRKPARAGVLGGLPLRTNRAPSTVEQEYASYIKTFTTVVERNADTGLFVGWVPGFPGAHTQAETLDELRANLREVVAMLLEDGVPEFVSEFIGTQTVEVA
;
A
#
# COMPACT_ATOMS: atom_id res chain seq x y z
N MET A 1 10.66 18.61 -17.70
CA MET A 1 10.38 19.02 -18.48
C MET A 1 9.95 19.22 -18.83
N THR A 2 10.21 19.16 -18.38
CA THR A 2 9.87 19.56 -18.94
C THR A 2 9.65 19.43 -19.11
N GLY A 3 9.91 18.94 -18.81
CA GLY A 3 9.67 19.26 -19.33
C GLY A 3 9.62 18.79 -19.34
N ARG A 4 9.79 18.54 -19.06
CA ARG A 4 9.56 18.52 -19.50
C ARG A 4 9.41 18.12 -19.90
N LYS A 5 9.59 17.80 -19.80
CA LYS A 5 9.34 17.71 -20.41
C LYS A 5 9.14 17.20 -20.87
N PRO A 6 9.26 16.98 -20.97
CA PRO A 6 9.03 16.70 -21.56
C PRO A 6 8.86 15.94 -21.73
N ALA A 7 9.05 15.53 -21.55
CA ALA A 7 8.95 15.21 -21.92
C ALA A 7 8.77 14.46 -21.95
N ARG A 8 8.78 14.13 -22.03
CA ARG A 8 8.54 13.84 -22.35
C ARG A 8 8.27 13.29 -22.53
N ALA A 9 8.41 13.12 -22.43
CA ALA A 9 8.19 12.92 -22.71
C ALA A 9 7.99 12.21 -22.78
N GLY A 10 8.06 11.80 -22.73
CA GLY A 10 7.90 11.60 -23.06
C GLY A 10 7.69 10.80 -22.92
N VAL A 11 7.74 10.51 -22.87
CA VAL A 11 7.54 10.36 -23.07
C VAL A 11 7.20 9.91 -23.04
N LEU A 12 7.37 9.54 -23.08
CA LEU A 12 7.16 9.65 -23.25
C LEU A 12 6.95 9.06 -23.23
N GLY A 13 7.12 8.55 -23.41
CA GLY A 13 6.99 8.48 -23.40
C GLY A 13 6.75 7.76 -22.81
N GLY A 14 6.90 7.29 -22.24
CA GLY A 14 6.77 7.12 -21.68
C GLY A 14 6.59 6.62 -20.82
N LEU A 15 6.74 6.34 -20.10
CA LEU A 15 6.71 6.38 -19.23
C LEU A 15 7.26 5.70 -18.63
N PRO A 16 7.83 5.37 -18.25
CA PRO A 16 8.22 5.15 -17.54
C PRO A 16 8.82 5.10 -16.95
N LEU A 17 9.20 4.74 -16.78
CA LEU A 17 9.65 5.10 -16.29
C LEU A 17 9.69 6.00 -15.63
N ARG A 18 10.23 6.05 -15.35
CA ARG A 18 10.13 7.20 -14.60
C ARG A 18 10.56 8.38 -15.33
N THR A 19 9.69 9.21 -15.56
CA THR A 19 9.95 10.44 -16.26
C THR A 19 9.90 11.60 -15.28
N ASN A 20 10.39 12.76 -15.68
CA ASN A 20 10.28 13.98 -14.89
C ASN A 20 9.07 14.79 -15.30
N ARG A 21 8.20 14.20 -16.06
CA ARG A 21 6.98 14.85 -16.50
C ARG A 21 6.04 15.06 -15.31
N ALA A 22 5.47 16.23 -15.20
CA ALA A 22 4.45 16.46 -14.20
C ALA A 22 3.20 15.64 -14.54
N PRO A 23 2.49 15.11 -13.54
CA PRO A 23 1.28 14.35 -13.83
C PRO A 23 0.19 15.25 -14.40
N SER A 24 -0.65 14.67 -15.24
CA SER A 24 -1.79 15.37 -15.79
C SER A 24 -2.81 15.65 -14.70
N THR A 25 -3.77 16.54 -14.99
CA THR A 25 -4.83 16.84 -14.05
C THR A 25 -5.62 15.57 -13.71
N VAL A 26 -5.89 14.74 -14.73
CA VAL A 26 -6.63 13.51 -14.51
C VAL A 26 -5.84 12.56 -13.62
N GLU A 27 -4.54 12.45 -13.85
CA GLU A 27 -3.70 11.59 -13.02
C GLU A 27 -3.67 12.07 -11.58
N GLN A 28 -3.61 13.38 -11.37
CA GLN A 28 -3.61 13.93 -10.03
C GLN A 28 -4.92 13.66 -9.30
N GLU A 29 -6.04 13.83 -10.00
CA GLU A 29 -7.34 13.57 -9.41
C GLU A 29 -7.49 12.09 -9.03
N TYR A 30 -7.05 11.21 -9.95
CA TYR A 30 -7.15 9.78 -9.68
C TYR A 30 -6.26 9.41 -8.49
N ALA A 31 -5.03 9.90 -8.47
CA ALA A 31 -4.10 9.57 -7.41
C ALA A 31 -4.58 10.04 -6.03
N SER A 32 -5.35 11.14 -5.98
CA SER A 32 -5.81 11.66 -4.70
C SER A 32 -6.82 10.74 -4.04
N TYR A 33 -7.42 9.81 -4.78
CA TYR A 33 -8.37 8.85 -4.23
C TYR A 33 -7.72 7.53 -3.89
N ILE A 34 -6.45 7.34 -4.24
CA ILE A 34 -5.76 6.10 -4.00
C ILE A 34 -4.85 6.27 -2.78
N LYS A 35 -5.04 5.39 -1.81
CA LYS A 35 -4.20 5.36 -0.63
C LYS A 35 -3.53 4.01 -0.56
N THR A 36 -2.26 4.01 -0.18
CA THR A 36 -1.47 2.79 -0.10
C THR A 36 -1.08 2.55 1.35
N PHE A 37 -1.27 1.33 1.79
CA PHE A 37 -0.92 0.95 3.15
C PHE A 37 0.02 -0.23 3.11
N THR A 38 1.08 -0.17 3.93
CA THR A 38 1.97 -1.30 4.10
C THR A 38 1.28 -2.32 4.97
N THR A 39 1.33 -3.59 4.56
CA THR A 39 0.74 -4.67 5.34
C THR A 39 1.81 -5.69 5.67
N VAL A 40 1.68 -6.29 6.85
CA VAL A 40 2.54 -7.38 7.27
C VAL A 40 1.73 -8.67 7.18
N VAL A 41 2.33 -9.72 6.65
CA VAL A 41 1.64 -10.99 6.43
C VAL A 41 2.43 -12.11 7.09
N GLU A 42 1.72 -12.95 7.82
CA GLU A 42 2.31 -14.12 8.45
C GLU A 42 1.38 -15.31 8.23
N ARG A 43 1.92 -16.51 8.37
CA ARG A 43 1.11 -17.72 8.34
C ARG A 43 0.98 -18.24 9.76
N ASN A 44 -0.25 -18.48 10.18
CA ASN A 44 -0.49 -19.08 11.50
C ASN A 44 -0.10 -20.55 11.45
N ALA A 45 0.77 -20.96 12.36
CA ALA A 45 1.30 -22.33 12.34
C ALA A 45 0.22 -23.36 12.66
N ASP A 46 -0.75 -23.02 13.49
CA ASP A 46 -1.78 -23.96 13.91
C ASP A 46 -2.85 -24.15 12.84
N THR A 47 -3.29 -23.08 12.22
CA THR A 47 -4.40 -23.12 11.27
C THR A 47 -3.96 -23.17 9.83
N GLY A 48 -2.73 -22.73 9.53
CA GLY A 48 -2.25 -22.62 8.17
C GLY A 48 -2.79 -21.41 7.44
N LEU A 49 -3.59 -20.60 8.10
CA LEU A 49 -4.16 -19.41 7.47
C LEU A 49 -3.13 -18.29 7.42
N PHE A 50 -3.26 -17.45 6.38
CA PHE A 50 -2.49 -16.22 6.32
C PHE A 50 -3.18 -15.16 7.16
N VAL A 51 -2.39 -14.44 7.93
CA VAL A 51 -2.87 -13.35 8.78
C VAL A 51 -2.18 -12.09 8.32
N GLY A 52 -2.93 -11.01 8.15
CA GLY A 52 -2.36 -9.75 7.70
C GLY A 52 -2.87 -8.58 8.50
N TRP A 53 -2.05 -7.57 8.62
CA TRP A 53 -2.47 -6.34 9.31
C TRP A 53 -1.68 -5.16 8.81
N VAL A 54 -2.23 -3.96 9.04
CA VAL A 54 -1.56 -2.71 8.74
C VAL A 54 -0.96 -2.21 10.05
N PRO A 55 0.38 -2.15 10.15
CA PRO A 55 1.01 -1.72 11.40
C PRO A 55 0.55 -0.32 11.80
N GLY A 56 0.20 -0.18 13.08
CA GLY A 56 -0.21 1.10 13.62
C GLY A 56 -1.64 1.51 13.34
N PHE A 57 -2.36 0.76 12.54
CA PHE A 57 -3.73 1.10 12.15
C PHE A 57 -4.67 0.20 12.97
N PRO A 58 -5.31 0.74 14.03
CA PRO A 58 -6.14 -0.10 14.89
C PRO A 58 -7.29 -0.74 14.13
N GLY A 59 -7.45 -2.03 14.32
CA GLY A 59 -8.54 -2.78 13.69
C GLY A 59 -8.26 -3.28 12.29
N ALA A 60 -7.17 -2.85 11.67
CA ALA A 60 -6.88 -3.22 10.28
C ALA A 60 -6.14 -4.55 10.23
N HIS A 61 -6.87 -5.64 10.45
CA HIS A 61 -6.32 -6.98 10.37
C HIS A 61 -7.37 -7.96 9.91
N THR A 62 -6.92 -9.08 9.31
CA THR A 62 -7.82 -10.13 8.87
C THR A 62 -7.01 -11.39 8.60
N GLN A 63 -7.68 -12.45 8.18
CA GLN A 63 -7.03 -13.71 7.82
C GLN A 63 -7.73 -14.33 6.63
N ALA A 64 -7.03 -15.22 5.93
CA ALA A 64 -7.58 -15.87 4.75
C ALA A 64 -6.77 -17.11 4.40
N GLU A 65 -7.31 -17.95 3.52
CA GLU A 65 -6.64 -19.17 3.09
C GLU A 65 -5.60 -18.92 2.00
N THR A 66 -5.75 -17.85 1.24
CA THR A 66 -4.81 -17.51 0.17
C THR A 66 -4.38 -16.05 0.30
N LEU A 67 -3.24 -15.74 -0.33
CA LEU A 67 -2.73 -14.37 -0.28
C LEU A 67 -3.63 -13.41 -1.05
N ASP A 68 -4.21 -13.85 -2.17
CA ASP A 68 -5.12 -12.99 -2.93
C ASP A 68 -6.37 -12.67 -2.13
N GLU A 69 -6.89 -13.68 -1.44
CA GLU A 69 -8.05 -13.49 -0.60
C GLU A 69 -7.73 -12.57 0.58
N LEU A 70 -6.56 -12.75 1.15
CA LEU A 70 -6.12 -11.89 2.25
C LEU A 70 -6.08 -10.43 1.82
N ARG A 71 -5.51 -10.17 0.63
CA ARG A 71 -5.44 -8.81 0.12
C ARG A 71 -6.83 -8.22 -0.09
N ALA A 72 -7.73 -9.01 -0.67
CA ALA A 72 -9.09 -8.53 -0.90
C ALA A 72 -9.80 -8.22 0.42
N ASN A 73 -9.62 -9.09 1.42
CA ASN A 73 -10.23 -8.89 2.72
C ASN A 73 -9.65 -7.66 3.42
N LEU A 74 -8.33 -7.48 3.35
CA LEU A 74 -7.71 -6.30 3.95
C LEU A 74 -8.20 -5.01 3.30
N ARG A 75 -8.36 -5.04 1.97
CA ARG A 75 -8.88 -3.85 1.29
C ARG A 75 -10.26 -3.48 1.82
N GLU A 76 -11.12 -4.47 2.02
CA GLU A 76 -12.45 -4.20 2.54
C GLU A 76 -12.41 -3.68 3.97
N VAL A 77 -11.57 -4.29 4.80
CA VAL A 77 -11.47 -3.86 6.21
C VAL A 77 -10.95 -2.43 6.27
N VAL A 78 -9.88 -2.14 5.53
CA VAL A 78 -9.31 -0.80 5.56
C VAL A 78 -10.30 0.23 5.01
N ALA A 79 -10.98 -0.11 3.90
CA ALA A 79 -11.97 0.80 3.33
C ALA A 79 -13.08 1.12 4.33
N MET A 80 -13.54 0.10 5.05
CA MET A 80 -14.58 0.29 6.05
C MET A 80 -14.08 1.18 7.20
N LEU A 81 -12.85 0.95 7.65
CA LEU A 81 -12.29 1.77 8.73
C LEU A 81 -12.09 3.21 8.32
N LEU A 82 -11.75 3.44 7.04
CA LEU A 82 -11.55 4.79 6.55
C LEU A 82 -12.84 5.59 6.46
N GLU A 83 -13.99 4.92 6.49
CA GLU A 83 -15.27 5.63 6.50
C GLU A 83 -15.42 6.49 7.75
N ASP A 84 -14.73 6.14 8.82
CA ASP A 84 -14.74 6.92 10.05
C ASP A 84 -13.75 8.07 10.03
N GLY A 85 -13.07 8.27 8.90
CA GLY A 85 -12.10 9.35 8.76
C GLY A 85 -10.69 8.81 8.68
N VAL A 86 -9.74 9.72 8.57
CA VAL A 86 -8.33 9.35 8.49
C VAL A 86 -7.88 8.84 9.85
N PRO A 87 -7.28 7.63 9.89
CA PRO A 87 -6.89 7.07 11.18
C PRO A 87 -5.70 7.79 11.78
N GLU A 88 -5.64 7.72 13.10
CA GLU A 88 -4.47 8.20 13.82
C GLU A 88 -3.60 6.97 14.07
N PHE A 89 -2.49 6.88 13.37
CA PHE A 89 -1.61 5.72 13.50
C PHE A 89 -0.88 5.77 14.83
N VAL A 90 -0.88 4.65 15.54
CA VAL A 90 -0.24 4.57 16.86
C VAL A 90 1.21 4.13 16.75
N SER A 91 1.65 3.70 15.56
CA SER A 91 3.04 3.33 15.32
C SER A 91 3.30 3.42 13.83
N GLU A 92 4.58 3.41 13.48
CA GLU A 92 5.00 3.54 12.09
C GLU A 92 5.84 2.32 11.73
N PHE A 93 5.51 1.68 10.58
CA PHE A 93 6.30 0.56 10.11
C PHE A 93 7.61 1.09 9.53
N ILE A 94 8.73 0.62 10.07
CA ILE A 94 10.05 1.03 9.59
C ILE A 94 10.68 -0.06 8.72
N GLY A 95 10.57 -1.31 9.15
CA GLY A 95 11.19 -2.40 8.41
C GLY A 95 11.36 -3.62 9.28
N THR A 96 12.24 -4.51 8.84
CA THR A 96 12.52 -5.74 9.56
C THR A 96 14.00 -5.84 9.84
N GLN A 97 14.34 -6.60 10.86
CA GLN A 97 15.73 -6.87 11.21
C GLN A 97 15.90 -8.36 11.45
N THR A 98 17.11 -8.85 11.24
CA THR A 98 17.46 -10.23 11.55
C THR A 98 18.38 -10.21 12.76
N VAL A 99 18.09 -11.09 13.72
CA VAL A 99 18.87 -11.21 14.94
C VAL A 99 19.41 -12.63 15.01
N GLU A 100 20.70 -12.74 15.31
CA GLU A 100 21.32 -14.03 15.51
C GLU A 100 21.48 -14.28 17.00
N VAL A 101 21.16 -15.49 17.39
CA VAL A 101 21.24 -15.86 18.80
C VAL A 101 22.09 -17.12 18.90
N ALA A 102 23.07 -17.08 19.82
CA ALA A 102 23.96 -18.24 20.05
C ALA A 102 23.28 -19.34 20.84
#